data_2310ab142f33ed3aad00f990b9b1564a
#
_entry.id   2310ab142f33ed3aad00f990b9b1564a
#
_cell.length_a   1.000
_cell.length_b   1.000
_cell.length_c   1.000
_cell.angle_alpha   90.00
_cell.angle_beta   90.00
_cell.angle_gamma   90.00
#
_symmetry.space_group_name_H-M   'P 1'
#
loop_
_entity.id
_entity.type
_entity.pdbx_description
1 polymer ?
#
loop_
_entity_poly.entity_id
_entity_poly.type
_entity_poly.pdbx_seq_one_letter_code
_entity_poly.pdbx_strand_id
1 'polypeptide(L)'
;VDIPFDLLLSKEGIYSSIFFDIRLPKAITSVLVGVALGVSGLLMQTLFRNPLAGPSILGISSGATLGVALYVLFFSVSGLSIVSLSIFGSVLCAMLGAFIMLLIILLVSFVVKDSVTLLIVGVITGSLTSSVVSVLQNLSDPESVKHFVNWTLGNVEVVSWSQLQLFIPIVFFVILLLLGCIKSLDAFLLGESYAQGVGVSVRKHKLIVIALTAVLTGVTTAFTGPIGFIGIIVPHVARMLFNTSKHAKIYPASILIGMITMLLCDILSQLPSNGYILPVNAVTALIGAPIVLWILLGRNKMVV
;
A
#
# COMPACT_ATOMS: atom_id res chain seq x y z
N VAL A 1 13.64 9.38 -23.14
CA VAL A 1 13.29 10.02 -24.43
C VAL A 1 12.50 11.27 -24.10
N ASP A 2 13.06 12.44 -24.43
CA ASP A 2 12.36 13.73 -24.35
C ASP A 2 11.33 13.78 -25.46
N ILE A 3 10.06 13.90 -25.08
CA ILE A 3 8.94 14.00 -26.04
C ILE A 3 8.59 15.48 -26.17
N PRO A 4 8.70 16.08 -27.37
CA PRO A 4 8.27 17.45 -27.63
C PRO A 4 6.79 17.62 -27.30
N PHE A 5 6.43 18.74 -26.66
CA PHE A 5 5.06 18.97 -26.16
C PHE A 5 4.01 18.94 -27.30
N ASP A 6 4.39 19.40 -28.48
CA ASP A 6 3.54 19.41 -29.65
C ASP A 6 3.19 18.01 -30.18
N LEU A 7 4.06 17.01 -29.91
CA LEU A 7 3.87 15.62 -30.30
C LEU A 7 3.10 14.80 -29.25
N LEU A 8 2.94 15.30 -28.02
CA LEU A 8 2.18 14.64 -26.96
C LEU A 8 0.68 14.54 -27.31
N LEU A 9 0.15 15.52 -28.02
CA LEU A 9 -1.27 15.60 -28.40
C LEU A 9 -1.55 15.03 -29.79
N SER A 10 -0.52 14.76 -30.60
CA SER A 10 -0.70 14.08 -31.89
C SER A 10 -1.04 12.61 -31.60
N LYS A 11 -2.23 12.16 -32.00
CA LYS A 11 -2.69 10.77 -31.78
C LYS A 11 -1.96 9.73 -32.65
N GLU A 12 -0.92 10.11 -33.38
CA GLU A 12 -0.23 9.24 -34.35
C GLU A 12 1.28 9.22 -34.06
N GLY A 13 1.87 8.03 -34.05
CA GLY A 13 3.31 7.81 -33.93
C GLY A 13 3.78 7.17 -32.63
N ILE A 14 5.05 6.79 -32.59
CA ILE A 14 5.72 6.10 -31.45
C ILE A 14 5.61 6.91 -30.14
N TYR A 15 5.67 8.24 -30.23
CA TYR A 15 5.60 9.13 -29.05
C TYR A 15 4.22 9.10 -28.39
N SER A 16 3.15 9.00 -29.18
CA SER A 16 1.78 8.86 -28.69
C SER A 16 1.62 7.55 -27.90
N SER A 17 2.08 6.43 -28.47
CA SER A 17 2.03 5.12 -27.77
C SER A 17 2.86 5.14 -26.48
N ILE A 18 4.05 5.74 -26.46
CA ILE A 18 4.85 5.86 -25.24
C ILE A 18 4.10 6.66 -24.16
N PHE A 19 3.41 7.73 -24.56
CA PHE A 19 2.68 8.56 -23.60
C PHE A 19 1.40 7.86 -23.11
N PHE A 20 0.55 7.40 -24.01
CA PHE A 20 -0.76 6.85 -23.64
C PHE A 20 -0.69 5.42 -23.10
N ASP A 21 0.22 4.58 -23.61
CA ASP A 21 0.26 3.17 -23.23
C ASP A 21 1.26 2.86 -22.10
N ILE A 22 2.24 3.77 -21.83
CA ILE A 22 3.26 3.56 -20.82
C ILE A 22 3.20 4.66 -19.74
N ARG A 23 3.39 5.95 -20.11
CA ARG A 23 3.54 7.02 -19.11
C ARG A 23 2.25 7.34 -18.38
N LEU A 24 1.14 7.40 -19.08
CA LEU A 24 -0.14 7.75 -18.49
C LEU A 24 -0.66 6.66 -17.53
N PRO A 25 -0.67 5.36 -17.87
CA PRO A 25 -1.00 4.30 -16.92
C PRO A 25 -0.11 4.30 -15.68
N LYS A 26 1.20 4.51 -15.84
CA LYS A 26 2.17 4.62 -14.77
C LYS A 26 1.83 5.78 -13.82
N ALA A 27 1.57 6.97 -14.36
CA ALA A 27 1.21 8.15 -13.55
C ALA A 27 -0.11 7.93 -12.79
N ILE A 28 -1.13 7.37 -13.44
CA ILE A 28 -2.40 7.02 -12.80
C ILE A 28 -2.17 5.99 -11.69
N THR A 29 -1.36 4.97 -11.93
CA THR A 29 -1.00 3.96 -10.94
C THR A 29 -0.32 4.61 -9.72
N SER A 30 0.65 5.49 -9.93
CA SER A 30 1.33 6.22 -8.87
C SER A 30 0.35 7.05 -8.04
N VAL A 31 -0.59 7.74 -8.68
CA VAL A 31 -1.66 8.48 -8.00
C VAL A 31 -2.52 7.55 -7.14
N LEU A 32 -2.99 6.44 -7.69
CA LEU A 32 -3.84 5.48 -6.98
C LEU A 32 -3.14 4.86 -5.77
N VAL A 33 -1.87 4.48 -5.93
CA VAL A 33 -1.02 3.95 -4.86
C VAL A 33 -0.87 4.97 -3.73
N GLY A 34 -0.55 6.23 -4.09
CA GLY A 34 -0.41 7.32 -3.12
C GLY A 34 -1.70 7.56 -2.33
N VAL A 35 -2.85 7.59 -3.01
CA VAL A 35 -4.17 7.71 -2.37
C VAL A 35 -4.44 6.53 -1.45
N ALA A 36 -4.33 5.31 -1.97
CA ALA A 36 -4.69 4.10 -1.26
C ALA A 36 -3.83 3.91 0.00
N LEU A 37 -2.51 4.03 -0.12
CA LEU A 37 -1.60 3.86 1.01
C LEU A 37 -1.66 5.03 1.99
N GLY A 38 -1.79 6.27 1.50
CA GLY A 38 -1.91 7.46 2.35
C GLY A 38 -3.16 7.41 3.23
N VAL A 39 -4.31 7.08 2.64
CA VAL A 39 -5.56 6.93 3.39
C VAL A 39 -5.50 5.71 4.31
N SER A 40 -5.03 4.57 3.83
CA SER A 40 -4.84 3.37 4.66
C SER A 40 -3.97 3.66 5.90
N GLY A 41 -2.92 4.43 5.72
CA GLY A 41 -2.05 4.87 6.82
C GLY A 41 -2.79 5.73 7.84
N LEU A 42 -3.59 6.72 7.37
CA LEU A 42 -4.42 7.55 8.25
C LEU A 42 -5.35 6.69 9.10
N LEU A 43 -6.02 5.72 8.50
CA LEU A 43 -6.93 4.82 9.20
C LEU A 43 -6.23 4.00 10.27
N MET A 44 -5.06 3.44 9.93
CA MET A 44 -4.28 2.62 10.86
C MET A 44 -3.74 3.45 12.01
N GLN A 45 -3.19 4.63 11.75
CA GLN A 45 -2.72 5.53 12.80
C GLN A 45 -3.84 5.95 13.75
N THR A 46 -5.03 6.16 13.23
CA THR A 46 -6.20 6.49 14.06
C THR A 46 -6.67 5.30 14.87
N LEU A 47 -6.82 4.13 14.25
CA LEU A 47 -7.33 2.93 14.88
C LEU A 47 -6.43 2.44 16.00
N PHE A 48 -5.11 2.45 15.77
CA PHE A 48 -4.11 2.00 16.73
C PHE A 48 -3.60 3.13 17.63
N ARG A 49 -4.07 4.37 17.42
CA ARG A 49 -3.60 5.57 18.13
C ARG A 49 -2.07 5.63 18.19
N ASN A 50 -1.45 5.23 17.10
CA ASN A 50 -0.01 5.15 16.95
C ASN A 50 0.41 5.81 15.63
N PRO A 51 1.16 6.92 15.66
CA PRO A 51 1.59 7.64 14.46
C PRO A 51 2.51 6.83 13.54
N LEU A 52 3.05 5.73 14.02
CA LEU A 52 3.92 4.82 13.26
C LEU A 52 3.15 3.63 12.66
N ALA A 53 1.86 3.51 12.94
CA ALA A 53 1.06 2.43 12.38
C ALA A 53 0.87 2.65 10.88
N GLY A 54 1.51 1.81 10.08
CA GLY A 54 1.32 1.73 8.63
C GLY A 54 0.34 0.62 8.23
N PRO A 55 -0.18 0.64 7.01
CA PRO A 55 -1.12 -0.38 6.54
C PRO A 55 -0.51 -1.79 6.45
N SER A 56 0.80 -1.90 6.26
CA SER A 56 1.54 -3.16 6.21
C SER A 56 1.63 -3.89 7.56
N ILE A 57 1.43 -3.20 8.69
CA ILE A 57 1.55 -3.78 10.03
C ILE A 57 0.54 -4.92 10.27
N LEU A 58 -0.60 -4.89 9.61
CA LEU A 58 -1.59 -5.97 9.69
C LEU A 58 -1.17 -7.26 8.95
N GLY A 59 0.01 -7.31 8.35
CA GLY A 59 0.47 -8.47 7.60
C GLY A 59 -0.19 -8.70 6.25
N ILE A 60 -1.04 -7.78 5.78
CA ILE A 60 -1.80 -7.93 4.52
C ILE A 60 -0.86 -7.96 3.32
N SER A 61 0.13 -7.05 3.30
CA SER A 61 1.18 -7.08 2.27
C SER A 61 2.03 -8.35 2.33
N SER A 62 2.28 -8.88 3.54
CA SER A 62 2.98 -10.16 3.70
C SER A 62 2.14 -11.33 3.14
N GLY A 63 0.82 -11.31 3.34
CA GLY A 63 -0.09 -12.28 2.74
C GLY A 63 -0.05 -12.22 1.20
N ALA A 64 -0.09 -11.01 0.61
CA ALA A 64 0.06 -10.83 -0.83
C ALA A 64 1.42 -11.39 -1.32
N THR A 65 2.51 -11.10 -0.59
CA THR A 65 3.85 -11.61 -0.90
C THR A 65 3.91 -13.13 -0.86
N LEU A 66 3.26 -13.76 0.14
CA LEU A 66 3.16 -15.22 0.21
C LEU A 66 2.38 -15.79 -0.98
N GLY A 67 1.28 -15.15 -1.37
CA GLY A 67 0.50 -15.56 -2.54
C GLY A 67 1.34 -15.57 -3.81
N VAL A 68 2.13 -14.51 -4.06
CA VAL A 68 3.03 -14.45 -5.21
C VAL A 68 4.20 -15.45 -5.08
N ALA A 69 4.76 -15.61 -3.89
CA ALA A 69 5.80 -16.59 -3.64
C ALA A 69 5.32 -18.02 -3.95
N LEU A 70 4.13 -18.38 -3.51
CA LEU A 70 3.52 -19.67 -3.85
C LEU A 70 3.29 -19.82 -5.36
N TYR A 71 2.86 -18.76 -6.04
CA TYR A 71 2.65 -18.80 -7.48
C TYR A 71 3.96 -18.91 -8.26
N VAL A 72 4.96 -18.08 -7.98
CA VAL A 72 6.21 -18.02 -8.75
C VAL A 72 7.18 -19.11 -8.33
N LEU A 73 7.42 -19.28 -7.03
CA LEU A 73 8.47 -20.16 -6.51
C LEU A 73 8.02 -21.61 -6.39
N PHE A 74 6.80 -21.87 -5.93
CA PHE A 74 6.30 -23.23 -5.80
C PHE A 74 6.07 -23.90 -7.17
N PHE A 75 5.57 -23.16 -8.18
CA PHE A 75 5.46 -23.69 -9.54
C PHE A 75 6.84 -23.99 -10.15
N SER A 76 7.86 -23.19 -9.84
CA SER A 76 9.25 -23.45 -10.22
C SER A 76 9.75 -24.80 -9.66
N VAL A 77 9.57 -25.02 -8.36
CA VAL A 77 9.93 -26.29 -7.69
C VAL A 77 9.17 -27.49 -8.31
N SER A 78 7.96 -27.26 -8.80
CA SER A 78 7.13 -28.30 -9.47
C SER A 78 7.54 -28.58 -10.92
N GLY A 79 8.60 -27.95 -11.43
CA GLY A 79 9.12 -28.16 -12.79
C GLY A 79 8.32 -27.48 -13.91
N LEU A 80 7.41 -26.58 -13.56
CA LEU A 80 6.68 -25.74 -14.52
C LEU A 80 7.50 -24.50 -14.87
N SER A 81 7.72 -24.25 -16.16
CA SER A 81 8.53 -23.13 -16.61
C SER A 81 7.83 -21.78 -16.36
N ILE A 82 8.61 -20.75 -15.96
CA ILE A 82 8.15 -19.35 -15.75
C ILE A 82 7.46 -18.78 -16.99
N VAL A 83 7.83 -19.22 -18.18
CA VAL A 83 7.27 -18.75 -19.46
C VAL A 83 5.75 -18.95 -19.55
N SER A 84 5.18 -19.87 -18.77
CA SER A 84 3.73 -20.09 -18.69
C SER A 84 3.02 -19.23 -17.62
N LEU A 85 3.76 -18.51 -16.78
CA LEU A 85 3.19 -17.72 -15.70
C LEU A 85 2.71 -16.35 -16.19
N SER A 86 1.42 -16.11 -16.12
CA SER A 86 0.83 -14.81 -16.50
C SER A 86 0.95 -13.77 -15.39
N ILE A 87 1.12 -12.51 -15.76
CA ILE A 87 1.07 -11.36 -14.81
C ILE A 87 -0.26 -11.36 -14.05
N PHE A 88 -1.37 -11.71 -14.72
CA PHE A 88 -2.69 -11.85 -14.09
C PHE A 88 -2.71 -12.92 -12.99
N GLY A 89 -2.02 -14.04 -13.18
CA GLY A 89 -1.90 -15.10 -12.17
C GLY A 89 -1.21 -14.60 -10.91
N SER A 90 -0.13 -13.84 -11.04
CA SER A 90 0.59 -13.23 -9.91
C SER A 90 -0.32 -12.28 -9.13
N VAL A 91 -1.08 -11.41 -9.84
CA VAL A 91 -2.03 -10.47 -9.22
C VAL A 91 -3.14 -11.22 -8.48
N LEU A 92 -3.73 -12.25 -9.08
CA LEU A 92 -4.76 -13.07 -8.45
C LEU A 92 -4.24 -13.75 -7.18
N CYS A 93 -3.07 -14.38 -7.25
CA CYS A 93 -2.46 -15.04 -6.08
C CYS A 93 -2.10 -14.03 -4.98
N ALA A 94 -1.62 -12.83 -5.34
CA ALA A 94 -1.40 -11.75 -4.39
C ALA A 94 -2.69 -11.31 -3.72
N MET A 95 -3.78 -11.12 -4.48
CA MET A 95 -5.09 -10.75 -3.94
C MET A 95 -5.66 -11.85 -3.02
N LEU A 96 -5.53 -13.12 -3.40
CA LEU A 96 -5.95 -14.25 -2.57
C LEU A 96 -5.15 -14.31 -1.27
N GLY A 97 -3.83 -14.14 -1.33
CA GLY A 97 -2.97 -14.10 -0.15
C GLY A 97 -3.31 -12.94 0.79
N ALA A 98 -3.53 -11.73 0.24
CA ALA A 98 -4.00 -10.58 1.00
C ALA A 98 -5.38 -10.82 1.63
N PHE A 99 -6.30 -11.44 0.89
CA PHE A 99 -7.64 -11.77 1.38
C PHE A 99 -7.62 -12.81 2.50
N ILE A 100 -6.80 -13.87 2.38
CA ILE A 100 -6.64 -14.87 3.44
C ILE A 100 -6.08 -14.19 4.71
N MET A 101 -5.08 -13.32 4.56
CA MET A 101 -4.54 -12.58 5.70
C MET A 101 -5.58 -11.64 6.32
N LEU A 102 -6.40 -10.96 5.50
CA LEU A 102 -7.53 -10.17 5.98
C LEU A 102 -8.49 -11.03 6.80
N LEU A 103 -8.87 -12.22 6.32
CA LEU A 103 -9.75 -13.12 7.05
C LEU A 103 -9.15 -13.54 8.39
N ILE A 104 -7.85 -13.87 8.44
CA ILE A 104 -7.14 -14.22 9.68
C ILE A 104 -7.21 -13.04 10.66
N ILE A 105 -6.87 -11.83 10.22
CA ILE A 105 -6.92 -10.64 11.08
C ILE A 105 -8.33 -10.32 11.56
N LEU A 106 -9.35 -10.47 10.70
CA LEU A 106 -10.74 -10.30 11.11
C LEU A 106 -11.16 -11.34 12.14
N LEU A 107 -10.85 -12.63 11.95
CA LEU A 107 -11.14 -13.69 12.91
C LEU A 107 -10.47 -13.42 14.26
N VAL A 108 -9.19 -13.05 14.26
CA VAL A 108 -8.46 -12.68 15.47
C VAL A 108 -9.09 -11.45 16.13
N SER A 109 -9.53 -10.46 15.37
CA SER A 109 -10.20 -9.25 15.88
C SER A 109 -11.55 -9.53 16.57
N PHE A 110 -12.19 -10.68 16.32
CA PHE A 110 -13.37 -11.11 17.09
C PHE A 110 -13.03 -11.60 18.49
N VAL A 111 -11.86 -12.19 18.67
CA VAL A 111 -11.39 -12.76 19.95
C VAL A 111 -10.64 -11.73 20.76
N VAL A 112 -9.75 -10.97 20.11
CA VAL A 112 -8.88 -9.99 20.75
C VAL A 112 -9.57 -8.61 20.77
N LYS A 113 -9.71 -8.06 21.98
CA LYS A 113 -10.32 -6.73 22.17
C LYS A 113 -9.29 -5.59 22.05
N ASP A 114 -8.03 -5.89 22.38
CA ASP A 114 -6.95 -4.90 22.42
C ASP A 114 -6.30 -4.69 21.05
N SER A 115 -6.13 -3.43 20.68
CA SER A 115 -5.53 -3.02 19.41
C SER A 115 -4.04 -3.35 19.32
N VAL A 116 -3.31 -3.32 20.46
CA VAL A 116 -1.87 -3.64 20.47
C VAL A 116 -1.63 -5.12 20.20
N THR A 117 -2.45 -6.00 20.78
CA THR A 117 -2.38 -7.44 20.53
C THR A 117 -2.65 -7.74 19.03
N LEU A 118 -3.57 -7.01 18.39
CA LEU A 118 -3.83 -7.18 16.97
C LEU A 118 -2.61 -6.78 16.10
N LEU A 119 -1.89 -5.72 16.48
CA LEU A 119 -0.62 -5.35 15.84
C LEU A 119 0.43 -6.46 16.00
N ILE A 120 0.57 -7.02 17.20
CA ILE A 120 1.52 -8.10 17.47
C ILE A 120 1.20 -9.33 16.60
N VAL A 121 -0.06 -9.69 16.47
CA VAL A 121 -0.49 -10.79 15.58
C VAL A 121 -0.10 -10.50 14.15
N GLY A 122 -0.29 -9.25 13.65
CA GLY A 122 0.13 -8.84 12.32
C GLY A 122 1.65 -9.00 12.11
N VAL A 123 2.46 -8.63 13.09
CA VAL A 123 3.93 -8.77 13.03
C VAL A 123 4.34 -10.24 13.03
N ILE A 124 3.74 -11.06 13.91
CA ILE A 124 4.04 -12.50 13.98
C ILE A 124 3.67 -13.22 12.70
N THR A 125 2.48 -12.94 12.15
CA THR A 125 2.04 -13.54 10.89
C THR A 125 2.92 -13.08 9.72
N GLY A 126 3.36 -11.83 9.71
CA GLY A 126 4.34 -11.31 8.74
C GLY A 126 5.68 -12.04 8.81
N SER A 127 6.20 -12.27 10.03
CA SER A 127 7.45 -13.01 10.24
C SER A 127 7.34 -14.47 9.82
N LEU A 128 6.22 -15.12 10.13
CA LEU A 128 5.94 -16.50 9.69
C LEU A 128 5.90 -16.58 8.15
N THR A 129 5.20 -15.65 7.52
CA THR A 129 5.14 -15.54 6.06
C THR A 129 6.54 -15.40 5.46
N SER A 130 7.38 -14.51 6.01
CA SER A 130 8.75 -14.30 5.53
C SER A 130 9.60 -15.56 5.66
N SER A 131 9.41 -16.35 6.73
CA SER A 131 10.11 -17.63 6.90
C SER A 131 9.72 -18.65 5.84
N VAL A 132 8.43 -18.77 5.54
CA VAL A 132 7.93 -19.65 4.47
C VAL A 132 8.49 -19.21 3.11
N VAL A 133 8.45 -17.92 2.81
CA VAL A 133 9.00 -17.36 1.57
C VAL A 133 10.50 -17.66 1.45
N SER A 134 11.27 -17.53 2.53
CA SER A 134 12.70 -17.84 2.53
C SER A 134 13.00 -19.31 2.22
N VAL A 135 12.18 -20.22 2.73
CA VAL A 135 12.29 -21.66 2.40
C VAL A 135 12.01 -21.88 0.92
N LEU A 136 10.93 -21.29 0.38
CA LEU A 136 10.59 -21.40 -1.04
C LEU A 136 11.70 -20.85 -1.94
N GLN A 137 12.28 -19.71 -1.59
CA GLN A 137 13.40 -19.10 -2.32
C GLN A 137 14.64 -20.02 -2.36
N ASN A 138 14.93 -20.71 -1.24
CA ASN A 138 16.07 -21.61 -1.17
C ASN A 138 15.89 -22.88 -2.03
N LEU A 139 14.65 -23.31 -2.23
CA LEU A 139 14.31 -24.51 -3.02
C LEU A 139 14.09 -24.22 -4.51
N SER A 140 13.96 -22.95 -4.89
CA SER A 140 13.59 -22.52 -6.24
C SER A 140 14.81 -22.25 -7.13
N ASP A 141 14.62 -22.27 -8.45
CA ASP A 141 15.66 -21.89 -9.39
C ASP A 141 15.98 -20.38 -9.33
N PRO A 142 17.20 -19.98 -9.72
CA PRO A 142 17.67 -18.58 -9.62
C PRO A 142 16.84 -17.60 -10.44
N GLU A 143 16.24 -18.00 -11.56
CA GLU A 143 15.45 -17.13 -12.43
C GLU A 143 14.10 -16.80 -11.78
N SER A 144 13.44 -17.79 -11.21
CA SER A 144 12.21 -17.61 -10.42
C SER A 144 12.44 -16.72 -9.20
N VAL A 145 13.54 -16.94 -8.48
CA VAL A 145 13.92 -16.08 -7.34
C VAL A 145 14.14 -14.63 -7.80
N LYS A 146 14.87 -14.42 -8.91
CA LYS A 146 15.06 -13.08 -9.47
C LYS A 146 13.75 -12.40 -9.84
N HIS A 147 12.82 -13.14 -10.46
CA HIS A 147 11.49 -12.63 -10.82
C HIS A 147 10.68 -12.21 -9.58
N PHE A 148 10.67 -13.07 -8.57
CA PHE A 148 10.02 -12.78 -7.30
C PHE A 148 10.63 -11.57 -6.58
N VAL A 149 11.97 -11.49 -6.50
CA VAL A 149 12.67 -10.36 -5.87
C VAL A 149 12.34 -9.05 -6.59
N ASN A 150 12.37 -9.04 -7.93
CA ASN A 150 12.01 -7.84 -8.69
C ASN A 150 10.58 -7.38 -8.39
N TRP A 151 9.63 -8.31 -8.21
CA TRP A 151 8.27 -7.95 -7.82
C TRP A 151 8.23 -7.36 -6.40
N THR A 152 9.01 -7.89 -5.44
CA THR A 152 9.06 -7.37 -4.06
C THR A 152 9.68 -5.98 -3.93
N LEU A 153 10.44 -5.55 -4.93
CA LEU A 153 11.01 -4.20 -4.97
C LEU A 153 9.97 -3.10 -5.26
N GLY A 154 8.77 -3.49 -5.66
CA GLY A 154 7.68 -2.58 -6.01
C GLY A 154 7.89 -1.90 -7.36
N ASN A 155 6.89 -1.98 -8.23
CA ASN A 155 6.95 -1.38 -9.56
C ASN A 155 5.58 -0.86 -9.99
N VAL A 156 5.50 0.43 -10.30
CA VAL A 156 4.28 1.08 -10.80
C VAL A 156 4.18 1.08 -12.33
N GLU A 157 5.24 0.64 -13.03
CA GLU A 157 5.29 0.65 -14.51
C GLU A 157 4.59 -0.55 -15.15
N VAL A 158 4.39 -1.62 -14.39
CA VAL A 158 3.88 -2.90 -14.89
C VAL A 158 2.37 -2.91 -15.06
N VAL A 159 1.67 -1.91 -14.50
CA VAL A 159 0.21 -1.87 -14.50
C VAL A 159 -0.32 -1.38 -15.84
N SER A 160 -1.00 -2.29 -16.55
CA SER A 160 -1.62 -2.02 -17.85
C SER A 160 -3.02 -1.37 -17.72
N TRP A 161 -3.55 -0.84 -18.82
CA TRP A 161 -4.91 -0.31 -18.87
C TRP A 161 -5.98 -1.32 -18.44
N SER A 162 -5.83 -2.59 -18.80
CA SER A 162 -6.76 -3.65 -18.40
C SER A 162 -6.77 -3.86 -16.89
N GLN A 163 -5.64 -3.70 -16.22
CA GLN A 163 -5.53 -3.78 -14.77
C GLN A 163 -6.07 -2.51 -14.09
N LEU A 164 -5.85 -1.33 -14.69
CA LEU A 164 -6.40 -0.07 -14.19
C LEU A 164 -7.92 -0.05 -14.19
N GLN A 165 -8.58 -0.74 -15.13
CA GLN A 165 -10.04 -0.88 -15.16
C GLN A 165 -10.59 -1.54 -13.89
N LEU A 166 -9.79 -2.36 -13.20
CA LEU A 166 -10.15 -2.95 -11.91
C LEU A 166 -9.63 -2.10 -10.74
N PHE A 167 -8.42 -1.58 -10.84
CA PHE A 167 -7.77 -0.85 -9.75
C PHE A 167 -8.48 0.47 -9.43
N ILE A 168 -8.81 1.27 -10.46
CA ILE A 168 -9.49 2.57 -10.30
C ILE A 168 -10.83 2.43 -9.55
N PRO A 169 -11.80 1.58 -10.00
CA PRO A 169 -13.08 1.47 -9.33
C PRO A 169 -12.97 0.99 -7.88
N ILE A 170 -12.08 0.02 -7.60
CA ILE A 170 -11.91 -0.50 -6.25
C ILE A 170 -11.42 0.60 -5.31
N VAL A 171 -10.35 1.31 -5.69
CA VAL A 171 -9.81 2.40 -4.85
C VAL A 171 -10.85 3.50 -4.69
N PHE A 172 -11.49 3.94 -5.76
CA PHE A 172 -12.50 5.00 -5.73
C PHE A 172 -13.69 4.64 -4.84
N PHE A 173 -14.22 3.43 -4.96
CA PHE A 173 -15.36 2.97 -4.17
C PHE A 173 -15.02 2.87 -2.68
N VAL A 174 -13.84 2.34 -2.34
CA VAL A 174 -13.40 2.25 -0.94
C VAL A 174 -13.18 3.64 -0.34
N ILE A 175 -12.59 4.57 -1.08
CA ILE A 175 -12.44 5.97 -0.66
C ILE A 175 -13.81 6.60 -0.40
N LEU A 176 -14.81 6.39 -1.25
CA LEU A 176 -16.17 6.88 -1.01
C LEU A 176 -16.81 6.27 0.25
N LEU A 177 -16.70 4.95 0.45
CA LEU A 177 -17.24 4.29 1.64
C LEU A 177 -16.63 4.85 2.93
N LEU A 178 -15.35 5.19 2.91
CA LEU A 178 -14.64 5.76 4.06
C LEU A 178 -15.13 7.14 4.47
N LEU A 179 -15.77 7.91 3.59
CA LEU A 179 -16.42 9.17 3.96
C LEU A 179 -17.47 8.98 5.06
N GLY A 180 -18.18 7.84 5.04
CA GLY A 180 -19.13 7.48 6.09
C GLY A 180 -18.49 7.20 7.46
N CYS A 181 -17.19 6.94 7.50
CA CYS A 181 -16.47 6.63 8.73
C CYS A 181 -15.82 7.86 9.40
N ILE A 182 -15.79 9.03 8.75
CA ILE A 182 -15.05 10.21 9.20
C ILE A 182 -15.42 10.60 10.64
N LYS A 183 -16.71 10.69 10.96
CA LYS A 183 -17.17 11.07 12.30
C LYS A 183 -16.79 10.05 13.37
N SER A 184 -16.88 8.77 13.06
CA SER A 184 -16.48 7.72 14.00
C SER A 184 -14.96 7.68 14.21
N LEU A 185 -14.17 7.98 13.18
CA LEU A 185 -12.71 8.10 13.30
C LEU A 185 -12.31 9.26 14.22
N ASP A 186 -13.00 10.41 14.18
CA ASP A 186 -12.75 11.50 15.11
C ASP A 186 -13.03 11.08 16.57
N ALA A 187 -14.08 10.27 16.79
CA ALA A 187 -14.36 9.74 18.13
C ALA A 187 -13.29 8.76 18.61
N PHE A 188 -12.71 7.93 17.71
CA PHE A 188 -11.60 7.03 18.04
C PHE A 188 -10.32 7.74 18.49
N LEU A 189 -10.05 8.95 18.01
CA LEU A 189 -8.90 9.74 18.49
C LEU A 189 -8.97 9.99 19.99
N LEU A 190 -10.18 10.19 20.54
CA LEU A 190 -10.40 10.43 21.97
C LEU A 190 -10.45 9.15 22.81
N GLY A 191 -10.41 7.99 22.15
CA GLY A 191 -10.40 6.67 22.78
C GLY A 191 -11.65 5.84 22.57
N GLU A 192 -11.50 4.51 22.69
CA GLU A 192 -12.61 3.57 22.46
C GLU A 192 -13.76 3.77 23.47
N SER A 193 -13.45 4.07 24.74
CA SER A 193 -14.45 4.33 25.77
C SER A 193 -15.26 5.59 25.48
N TYR A 194 -14.61 6.64 24.99
CA TYR A 194 -15.28 7.88 24.56
C TYR A 194 -16.17 7.61 23.35
N ALA A 195 -15.64 6.90 22.33
CA ALA A 195 -16.40 6.54 21.14
C ALA A 195 -17.68 5.74 21.49
N GLN A 196 -17.60 4.82 22.44
CA GLN A 196 -18.76 4.08 22.96
C GLN A 196 -19.76 5.02 23.65
N GLY A 197 -19.28 5.95 24.48
CA GLY A 197 -20.12 6.90 25.21
C GLY A 197 -20.93 7.82 24.29
N VAL A 198 -20.41 8.16 23.11
CA VAL A 198 -21.11 8.94 22.07
C VAL A 198 -21.93 8.07 21.09
N GLY A 199 -22.12 6.79 21.40
CA GLY A 199 -22.98 5.86 20.63
C GLY A 199 -22.29 5.21 19.42
N VAL A 200 -20.98 5.32 19.27
CA VAL A 200 -20.25 4.63 18.18
C VAL A 200 -20.08 3.16 18.55
N SER A 201 -20.57 2.26 17.68
CA SER A 201 -20.34 0.81 17.81
C SER A 201 -18.88 0.48 17.48
N VAL A 202 -17.99 0.57 18.48
CA VAL A 202 -16.52 0.41 18.32
C VAL A 202 -16.18 -0.85 17.53
N ARG A 203 -16.75 -2.00 17.91
CA ARG A 203 -16.46 -3.29 17.24
C ARG A 203 -16.78 -3.25 15.74
N LYS A 204 -17.97 -2.75 15.37
CA LYS A 204 -18.41 -2.69 13.96
C LYS A 204 -17.51 -1.76 13.15
N HIS A 205 -17.23 -0.55 13.66
CA HIS A 205 -16.42 0.43 12.96
C HIS A 205 -14.96 -0.03 12.83
N LYS A 206 -14.40 -0.67 13.86
CA LYS A 206 -13.08 -1.27 13.84
C LYS A 206 -12.96 -2.32 12.72
N LEU A 207 -13.94 -3.22 12.61
CA LEU A 207 -13.97 -4.23 11.55
C LEU A 207 -14.08 -3.60 10.16
N ILE A 208 -14.95 -2.61 9.98
CA ILE A 208 -15.10 -1.89 8.71
C ILE A 208 -13.78 -1.21 8.30
N VAL A 209 -13.17 -0.48 9.23
CA VAL A 209 -11.91 0.22 8.96
C VAL A 209 -10.80 -0.75 8.61
N ILE A 210 -10.65 -1.87 9.33
CA ILE A 210 -9.66 -2.92 9.02
C ILE A 210 -9.93 -3.50 7.63
N ALA A 211 -11.19 -3.87 7.35
CA ALA A 211 -11.54 -4.46 6.07
C ALA A 211 -11.26 -3.53 4.88
N LEU A 212 -11.67 -2.26 4.97
CA LEU A 212 -11.45 -1.28 3.91
C LEU A 212 -9.96 -0.94 3.73
N THR A 213 -9.20 -0.83 4.84
CA THR A 213 -7.74 -0.67 4.77
C THR A 213 -7.08 -1.88 4.12
N ALA A 214 -7.52 -3.06 4.46
CA ALA A 214 -6.97 -4.29 3.90
C ALA A 214 -7.24 -4.41 2.40
N VAL A 215 -8.43 -4.02 1.95
CA VAL A 215 -8.74 -3.97 0.51
C VAL A 215 -7.83 -2.97 -0.21
N LEU A 216 -7.69 -1.74 0.30
CA LEU A 216 -6.80 -0.74 -0.29
C LEU A 216 -5.35 -1.24 -0.37
N THR A 217 -4.83 -1.76 0.75
CA THR A 217 -3.44 -2.24 0.83
C THR A 217 -3.23 -3.49 -0.02
N GLY A 218 -4.16 -4.44 0.05
CA GLY A 218 -4.08 -5.70 -0.67
C GLY A 218 -4.11 -5.51 -2.18
N VAL A 219 -5.05 -4.71 -2.68
CA VAL A 219 -5.17 -4.41 -4.12
C VAL A 219 -3.94 -3.64 -4.59
N THR A 220 -3.49 -2.61 -3.85
CA THR A 220 -2.27 -1.87 -4.17
C THR A 220 -1.07 -2.82 -4.26
N THR A 221 -0.84 -3.63 -3.22
CA THR A 221 0.28 -4.59 -3.20
C THR A 221 0.18 -5.61 -4.33
N ALA A 222 -1.02 -6.08 -4.67
CA ALA A 222 -1.21 -7.06 -5.73
C ALA A 222 -0.78 -6.53 -7.12
N PHE A 223 -1.10 -5.27 -7.41
CA PHE A 223 -0.77 -4.67 -8.71
C PHE A 223 0.66 -4.11 -8.79
N THR A 224 1.20 -3.57 -7.71
CA THR A 224 2.47 -2.83 -7.73
C THR A 224 3.59 -3.46 -6.90
N GLY A 225 3.33 -4.59 -6.27
CA GLY A 225 4.21 -5.10 -5.22
C GLY A 225 4.11 -4.30 -3.91
N PRO A 226 4.80 -4.71 -2.87
CA PRO A 226 4.78 -4.01 -1.58
C PRO A 226 5.51 -2.67 -1.67
N ILE A 227 4.82 -1.59 -1.27
CA ILE A 227 5.39 -0.23 -1.16
C ILE A 227 5.25 0.24 0.28
N GLY A 228 6.39 0.56 0.89
CA GLY A 228 6.49 0.99 2.29
C GLY A 228 6.47 2.50 2.48
N PHE A 229 6.43 2.93 3.75
CA PHE A 229 6.60 4.31 4.23
C PHE A 229 5.53 5.32 3.85
N ILE A 230 4.92 5.27 2.66
CA ILE A 230 3.89 6.22 2.20
C ILE A 230 2.75 6.34 3.22
N GLY A 231 2.23 5.21 3.71
CA GLY A 231 1.16 5.20 4.70
C GLY A 231 1.55 5.78 6.07
N ILE A 232 2.84 5.87 6.39
CA ILE A 232 3.30 6.50 7.64
C ILE A 232 3.50 7.99 7.45
N ILE A 233 4.13 8.39 6.35
CA ILE A 233 4.54 9.76 6.09
C ILE A 233 3.35 10.65 5.77
N VAL A 234 2.49 10.22 4.85
CA VAL A 234 1.41 11.04 4.29
C VAL A 234 0.47 11.61 5.35
N PRO A 235 -0.12 10.80 6.27
CA PRO A 235 -0.98 11.34 7.31
C PRO A 235 -0.25 12.26 8.29
N HIS A 236 1.03 12.00 8.50
CA HIS A 236 1.85 12.83 9.38
C HIS A 236 2.09 14.22 8.77
N VAL A 237 2.53 14.26 7.51
CA VAL A 237 2.72 15.51 6.75
C VAL A 237 1.39 16.29 6.67
N ALA A 238 0.26 15.57 6.47
CA ALA A 238 -1.06 16.19 6.47
C ALA A 238 -1.38 16.90 7.79
N ARG A 239 -1.14 16.23 8.94
CA ARG A 239 -1.35 16.83 10.25
C ARG A 239 -0.45 18.04 10.50
N MET A 240 0.81 17.97 10.07
CA MET A 240 1.76 19.08 10.20
C MET A 240 1.32 20.31 9.38
N LEU A 241 0.96 20.11 8.12
CA LEU A 241 0.58 21.19 7.22
C LEU A 241 -0.73 21.87 7.63
N PHE A 242 -1.71 21.10 8.09
CA PHE A 242 -3.03 21.62 8.45
C PHE A 242 -3.19 21.90 9.95
N ASN A 243 -2.19 21.58 10.76
CA ASN A 243 -2.16 21.76 12.22
C ASN A 243 -3.47 21.30 12.89
N THR A 244 -3.97 20.14 12.52
CA THR A 244 -5.23 19.57 13.02
C THR A 244 -5.21 18.05 12.96
N SER A 245 -6.01 17.41 13.82
CA SER A 245 -6.26 15.96 13.77
C SER A 245 -7.67 15.60 13.29
N LYS A 246 -8.54 16.60 12.96
CA LYS A 246 -9.90 16.35 12.47
C LYS A 246 -9.88 15.66 11.11
N HIS A 247 -10.49 14.48 11.04
CA HIS A 247 -10.52 13.67 9.81
C HIS A 247 -11.21 14.36 8.64
N ALA A 248 -12.18 15.25 8.89
CA ALA A 248 -12.80 16.03 7.82
C ALA A 248 -11.80 16.88 7.02
N LYS A 249 -10.66 17.29 7.60
CA LYS A 249 -9.59 18.02 6.93
C LYS A 249 -8.43 17.11 6.52
N ILE A 250 -8.04 16.19 7.42
CA ILE A 250 -6.87 15.32 7.19
C ILE A 250 -7.13 14.25 6.16
N TYR A 251 -8.37 13.77 6.02
CA TYR A 251 -8.73 12.78 5.03
C TYR A 251 -8.49 13.26 3.58
N PRO A 252 -9.09 14.39 3.12
CA PRO A 252 -8.80 14.92 1.78
C PRO A 252 -7.35 15.39 1.64
N ALA A 253 -6.73 15.91 2.70
CA ALA A 253 -5.32 16.25 2.69
C ALA A 253 -4.43 15.03 2.46
N SER A 254 -4.73 13.89 3.10
CA SER A 254 -3.98 12.64 2.90
C SER A 254 -4.13 12.10 1.49
N ILE A 255 -5.27 12.28 0.84
CA ILE A 255 -5.47 11.94 -0.57
C ILE A 255 -4.49 12.76 -1.43
N LEU A 256 -4.55 14.09 -1.32
CA LEU A 256 -3.72 14.98 -2.16
C LEU A 256 -2.22 14.82 -1.89
N ILE A 257 -1.82 14.78 -0.63
CA ILE A 257 -0.41 14.60 -0.24
C ILE A 257 0.10 13.22 -0.67
N GLY A 258 -0.75 12.19 -0.57
CA GLY A 258 -0.43 10.85 -1.05
C GLY A 258 -0.13 10.82 -2.54
N MET A 259 -1.00 11.44 -3.35
CA MET A 259 -0.79 11.59 -4.81
C MET A 259 0.56 12.27 -5.11
N ILE A 260 0.78 13.43 -4.50
CA ILE A 260 1.99 14.24 -4.73
C ILE A 260 3.24 13.46 -4.30
N THR A 261 3.22 12.87 -3.11
CA THR A 261 4.38 12.13 -2.58
C THR A 261 4.74 10.96 -3.47
N MET A 262 3.74 10.19 -3.92
CA MET A 262 4.00 9.02 -4.75
C MET A 262 4.48 9.41 -6.15
N LEU A 263 3.92 10.46 -6.76
CA LEU A 263 4.41 11.00 -8.04
C LEU A 263 5.85 11.52 -7.92
N LEU A 264 6.19 12.20 -6.83
CA LEU A 264 7.56 12.64 -6.58
C LEU A 264 8.51 11.45 -6.43
N CYS A 265 8.12 10.41 -5.69
CA CYS A 265 8.94 9.19 -5.57
C CYS A 265 9.14 8.51 -6.93
N ASP A 266 8.11 8.48 -7.77
CA ASP A 266 8.20 7.92 -9.11
C ASP A 266 9.15 8.73 -10.02
N ILE A 267 9.07 10.05 -9.99
CA ILE A 267 10.00 10.94 -10.72
C ILE A 267 11.44 10.71 -10.23
N LEU A 268 11.64 10.67 -8.91
CA LEU A 268 12.96 10.44 -8.31
C LEU A 268 13.53 9.06 -8.65
N SER A 269 12.69 8.06 -8.82
CA SER A 269 13.12 6.72 -9.24
C SER A 269 13.73 6.69 -10.64
N GLN A 270 13.42 7.68 -11.48
CA GLN A 270 13.87 7.80 -12.86
C GLN A 270 15.10 8.71 -13.03
N LEU A 271 15.55 9.43 -11.96
CA LEU A 271 16.66 10.38 -12.05
C LEU A 271 18.03 9.79 -12.46
N PRO A 272 18.38 8.52 -12.17
CA PRO A 272 19.60 7.96 -12.73
C PRO A 272 19.47 7.80 -14.24
N SER A 273 20.02 8.77 -14.99
CA SER A 273 19.85 8.95 -16.44
C SER A 273 20.51 7.88 -17.32
N ASN A 274 21.22 6.91 -16.74
CA ASN A 274 22.02 5.91 -17.47
C ASN A 274 21.25 4.61 -17.79
N GLY A 275 19.91 4.67 -17.95
CA GLY A 275 19.08 3.50 -18.23
C GLY A 275 18.77 2.63 -17.00
N TYR A 276 19.19 3.03 -15.82
CA TYR A 276 18.84 2.38 -14.56
C TYR A 276 17.64 3.08 -13.93
N ILE A 277 16.62 2.30 -13.57
CA ILE A 277 15.45 2.77 -12.82
C ILE A 277 15.58 2.25 -11.39
N LEU A 278 15.51 3.15 -10.41
CA LEU A 278 15.53 2.74 -9.01
C LEU A 278 14.19 2.10 -8.64
N PRO A 279 14.20 1.01 -7.86
CA PRO A 279 12.95 0.46 -7.31
C PRO A 279 12.20 1.51 -6.49
N VAL A 280 10.90 1.66 -6.76
CA VAL A 280 10.09 2.69 -6.10
C VAL A 280 10.05 2.50 -4.58
N ASN A 281 10.00 1.25 -4.10
CA ASN A 281 10.05 0.96 -2.68
C ASN A 281 11.37 1.40 -2.02
N ALA A 282 12.48 1.31 -2.72
CA ALA A 282 13.77 1.83 -2.22
C ALA A 282 13.75 3.36 -2.11
N VAL A 283 13.19 4.06 -3.10
CA VAL A 283 13.06 5.53 -3.07
C VAL A 283 12.13 5.97 -1.94
N THR A 284 10.98 5.33 -1.78
CA THR A 284 10.05 5.64 -0.67
C THR A 284 10.66 5.36 0.69
N ALA A 285 11.51 4.33 0.82
CA ALA A 285 12.23 4.02 2.04
C ALA A 285 13.34 5.05 2.34
N LEU A 286 14.13 5.45 1.34
CA LEU A 286 15.20 6.45 1.48
C LEU A 286 14.66 7.82 1.92
N ILE A 287 13.50 8.21 1.43
CA ILE A 287 12.84 9.46 1.82
C ILE A 287 12.11 9.26 3.15
N GLY A 288 11.45 8.12 3.31
CA GLY A 288 10.54 7.85 4.41
C GLY A 288 11.23 7.62 5.73
N ALA A 289 12.31 6.83 5.76
CA ALA A 289 13.00 6.49 6.98
C ALA A 289 13.57 7.73 7.71
N PRO A 290 14.25 8.70 7.04
CA PRO A 290 14.68 9.93 7.68
C PRO A 290 13.53 10.76 8.23
N ILE A 291 12.42 10.87 7.49
CA ILE A 291 11.24 11.62 7.94
C ILE A 291 10.65 10.96 9.20
N VAL A 292 10.50 9.64 9.21
CA VAL A 292 9.99 8.90 10.39
C VAL A 292 10.92 9.07 11.58
N LEU A 293 12.24 8.99 11.38
CA LEU A 293 13.21 9.24 12.44
C LEU A 293 13.11 10.67 12.98
N TRP A 294 13.00 11.66 12.11
CA TRP A 294 12.80 13.06 12.53
C TRP A 294 11.52 13.26 13.34
N ILE A 295 10.43 12.59 12.95
CA ILE A 295 9.16 12.58 13.69
C ILE A 295 9.36 12.01 15.10
N LEU A 296 10.07 10.89 15.22
CA LEU A 296 10.31 10.22 16.49
C LEU A 296 11.18 11.07 17.43
N LEU A 297 12.25 11.67 16.90
CA LEU A 297 13.16 12.49 17.69
C LEU A 297 12.59 13.88 18.02
N GLY A 298 11.73 14.42 17.17
CA GLY A 298 11.08 15.73 17.36
C GLY A 298 9.91 15.74 18.36
N ARG A 299 9.54 14.60 18.93
CA ARG A 299 8.35 14.37 19.76
C ARG A 299 8.28 15.20 21.05
N ASN A 300 9.35 15.88 21.46
CA ASN A 300 9.37 16.76 22.65
C ASN A 300 8.66 18.12 22.43
N LYS A 301 8.11 18.40 21.24
CA LYS A 301 7.47 19.70 20.93
C LYS A 301 6.06 19.63 20.35
N MET A 302 5.51 18.44 20.14
CA MET A 302 4.14 18.30 19.63
C MET A 302 3.26 17.60 20.69
N VAL A 303 2.48 18.44 21.37
CA VAL A 303 1.35 18.00 22.21
C VAL A 303 0.31 17.39 21.27
N VAL A 304 -0.11 16.17 21.55
CA VAL A 304 -1.23 15.49 20.90
C VAL A 304 -2.53 16.22 21.23
#